data_25da71dc3bdf35a2436deb9815ce6a9e
#
_entry.id   25da71dc3bdf35a2436deb9815ce6a9e
#
_cell.length_a   1.000
_cell.length_b   1.000
_cell.length_c   1.000
_cell.angle_alpha   90.00
_cell.angle_beta   90.00
_cell.angle_gamma   90.00
#
_symmetry.space_group_name_H-M   'P 1'
#
loop_
_entity.id
_entity.type
_entity.pdbx_description
1 polymer ?
#
loop_
_entity_poly.entity_id
_entity_poly.type
_entity_poly.pdbx_seq_one_letter_code
_entity_poly.pdbx_strand_id
1 'polypeptide(L)'
;NYIMGNPPFIGASMMTAEQKNDAVTIFGKGSRVNSIDYVGAWYFKAASMIQGTSIRVAFVSTNSITQGEQVAPFWTPLLEKFHIYIDFAYRTFIWNSEASDKAHVHCVIIGFSTCHPERQRKIYDGSQVQKVSNINPYLIDAPDAIIGTRSKPICDVPTISYGNKPSDGGNLILSEEERRRLLSNDPEIEPYVRRYVGARDFINSDEIRYCLWLKGVSPAAYRKNAEVMKRLQAVKEMRLKSTAAPTRALAERPYLFFSTPQTENPYLCIPEVSSGRRKYIPVGFMPNSIIAANTVVIVPDATIYHFGIIESIVHMAWMRVVCGRLKSDYRYAGSVVYNNFPWPLASEAQRSKIEQTAQEILDARALYPDSSFADLYDDLTMPYELMKAHRDNDVAVLEAYGFPKDATESDIVARLFKMYQELTKK
;
A
#
# COMPACT_ATOMS: atom_id res chain seq x y z
N ASN A 1 19.93 11.53 32.80
CA ASN A 1 20.78 10.89 31.80
C ASN A 1 20.00 10.68 30.50
N TYR A 2 20.71 10.67 29.35
CA TYR A 2 20.14 10.57 28.03
C TYR A 2 20.92 9.56 27.18
N ILE A 3 20.23 8.83 26.30
CA ILE A 3 20.81 8.06 25.20
C ILE A 3 20.38 8.71 23.90
N MET A 4 21.31 9.19 23.10
CA MET A 4 21.02 9.81 21.81
C MET A 4 21.89 9.18 20.72
N GLY A 5 21.36 9.04 19.51
CA GLY A 5 22.13 8.48 18.43
C GLY A 5 21.46 8.60 17.06
N ASN A 6 22.27 8.34 16.05
CA ASN A 6 21.87 8.16 14.66
C ASN A 6 22.32 6.77 14.19
N PRO A 7 21.52 5.73 14.49
CA PRO A 7 21.85 4.35 14.12
C PRO A 7 21.90 4.15 12.60
N PRO A 8 22.58 3.10 12.10
CA PRO A 8 22.67 2.83 10.67
C PRO A 8 21.32 2.58 9.99
N PHE A 9 21.06 3.23 8.86
CA PHE A 9 19.84 3.12 8.07
C PHE A 9 19.99 2.00 7.02
N ILE A 10 19.82 0.75 7.44
CA ILE A 10 19.91 -0.42 6.56
C ILE A 10 18.54 -1.08 6.51
N GLY A 11 17.93 -1.05 5.32
CA GLY A 11 16.63 -1.69 5.08
C GLY A 11 16.69 -3.21 5.30
N ALA A 12 15.60 -3.81 5.75
CA ALA A 12 15.51 -5.22 6.11
C ALA A 12 16.02 -6.18 5.00
N SER A 13 15.73 -5.86 3.73
CA SER A 13 16.18 -6.65 2.56
C SER A 13 17.66 -6.48 2.23
N MET A 14 18.29 -5.41 2.71
CA MET A 14 19.68 -5.05 2.40
C MET A 14 20.68 -5.50 3.47
N MET A 15 20.20 -6.01 4.60
CA MET A 15 21.07 -6.51 5.68
C MET A 15 21.94 -7.68 5.22
N THR A 16 23.21 -7.64 5.63
CA THR A 16 24.14 -8.79 5.51
C THR A 16 23.67 -9.95 6.40
N ALA A 17 24.27 -11.13 6.21
CA ALA A 17 23.99 -12.30 7.05
C ALA A 17 24.34 -12.03 8.54
N GLU A 18 25.44 -11.31 8.80
CA GLU A 18 25.89 -10.93 10.14
C GLU A 18 24.86 -9.97 10.80
N GLN A 19 24.46 -8.91 10.10
CA GLN A 19 23.44 -7.95 10.58
C GLN A 19 22.08 -8.61 10.85
N LYS A 20 21.69 -9.58 10.01
CA LYS A 20 20.48 -10.38 10.26
C LYS A 20 20.60 -11.22 11.53
N ASN A 21 21.77 -11.80 11.76
CA ASN A 21 22.03 -12.58 12.98
C ASN A 21 22.01 -11.70 14.24
N ASP A 22 22.61 -10.52 14.19
CA ASP A 22 22.54 -9.51 15.25
C ASP A 22 21.10 -9.12 15.56
N ALA A 23 20.33 -8.80 14.51
CA ALA A 23 18.92 -8.46 14.63
C ALA A 23 18.11 -9.60 15.28
N VAL A 24 18.33 -10.86 14.86
CA VAL A 24 17.68 -12.05 15.47
C VAL A 24 18.05 -12.19 16.94
N THR A 25 19.30 -11.92 17.30
CA THR A 25 19.76 -11.99 18.71
C THR A 25 19.04 -10.98 19.58
N ILE A 26 18.77 -9.78 19.06
CA ILE A 26 18.11 -8.69 19.79
C ILE A 26 16.58 -8.84 19.82
N PHE A 27 15.97 -9.16 18.68
CA PHE A 27 14.51 -9.28 18.57
C PHE A 27 13.96 -10.61 19.09
N GLY A 28 14.80 -11.65 19.16
CA GLY A 28 14.40 -13.00 19.55
C GLY A 28 13.98 -13.88 18.37
N LYS A 29 14.07 -15.21 18.58
CA LYS A 29 13.63 -16.20 17.59
C LYS A 29 12.11 -16.15 17.41
N GLY A 30 11.65 -16.21 16.17
CA GLY A 30 10.22 -16.19 15.84
C GLY A 30 9.63 -14.80 15.61
N SER A 31 10.38 -13.71 15.86
CA SER A 31 9.98 -12.37 15.47
C SER A 31 10.03 -12.22 13.94
N ARG A 32 9.16 -11.37 13.37
CA ARG A 32 9.22 -11.02 11.93
C ARG A 32 10.43 -10.09 11.64
N VAL A 33 11.62 -10.48 12.10
CA VAL A 33 12.89 -9.73 11.97
C VAL A 33 13.16 -9.35 10.52
N ASN A 34 12.79 -10.23 9.59
CA ASN A 34 13.00 -10.01 8.15
C ASN A 34 12.22 -8.84 7.57
N SER A 35 11.31 -8.23 8.34
CA SER A 35 10.51 -7.07 7.91
C SER A 35 10.88 -5.77 8.63
N ILE A 36 11.80 -5.81 9.60
CA ILE A 36 12.22 -4.64 10.39
C ILE A 36 13.59 -4.16 9.92
N ASP A 37 13.73 -2.88 9.66
CA ASP A 37 15.01 -2.27 9.30
C ASP A 37 16.00 -2.38 10.47
N TYR A 38 17.30 -2.41 10.14
CA TYR A 38 18.36 -2.66 11.12
C TYR A 38 18.37 -1.66 12.27
N VAL A 39 17.98 -0.42 12.03
CA VAL A 39 17.83 0.64 13.05
C VAL A 39 16.95 0.19 14.23
N GLY A 40 16.00 -0.70 13.99
CA GLY A 40 15.13 -1.25 15.05
C GLY A 40 15.87 -1.93 16.19
N ALA A 41 17.04 -2.53 15.93
CA ALA A 41 17.84 -3.18 16.94
C ALA A 41 18.29 -2.21 18.05
N TRP A 42 18.59 -0.94 17.71
CA TRP A 42 18.93 0.09 18.69
C TRP A 42 17.77 0.45 19.60
N TYR A 43 16.55 0.55 19.06
CA TYR A 43 15.36 0.81 19.87
C TYR A 43 15.12 -0.28 20.91
N PHE A 44 15.20 -1.54 20.49
CA PHE A 44 14.99 -2.69 21.38
C PHE A 44 16.07 -2.77 22.47
N LYS A 45 17.34 -2.56 22.08
CA LYS A 45 18.45 -2.56 23.02
C LYS A 45 18.33 -1.42 24.01
N ALA A 46 18.05 -0.20 23.56
CA ALA A 46 17.84 0.95 24.42
C ALA A 46 16.62 0.77 25.34
N ALA A 47 15.47 0.32 24.79
CA ALA A 47 14.28 0.04 25.60
C ALA A 47 14.53 -0.99 26.71
N SER A 48 15.35 -2.02 26.44
CA SER A 48 15.77 -2.99 27.46
C SER A 48 16.71 -2.36 28.51
N MET A 49 17.63 -1.49 28.09
CA MET A 49 18.62 -0.87 28.98
C MET A 49 18.01 0.14 29.95
N ILE A 50 16.94 0.85 29.54
CA ILE A 50 16.36 1.92 30.36
C ILE A 50 15.28 1.43 31.34
N GLN A 51 15.01 0.13 31.40
CA GLN A 51 14.01 -0.42 32.34
C GLN A 51 14.36 -0.07 33.77
N GLY A 52 13.39 0.41 34.55
CA GLY A 52 13.57 0.82 35.93
C GLY A 52 14.42 2.08 36.13
N THR A 53 14.68 2.85 35.09
CA THR A 53 15.46 4.09 35.14
C THR A 53 14.65 5.28 34.67
N SER A 54 15.11 6.50 34.93
CA SER A 54 14.59 7.76 34.39
C SER A 54 15.32 8.22 33.12
N ILE A 55 16.10 7.35 32.49
CA ILE A 55 16.85 7.66 31.27
C ILE A 55 15.88 7.85 30.11
N ARG A 56 16.11 8.90 29.32
CA ARG A 56 15.36 9.16 28.09
C ARG A 56 16.23 8.85 26.87
N VAL A 57 15.60 8.34 25.85
CA VAL A 57 16.23 7.94 24.58
C VAL A 57 15.72 8.80 23.46
N ALA A 58 16.59 9.16 22.49
CA ALA A 58 16.18 9.80 21.25
C ALA A 58 17.04 9.28 20.09
N PHE A 59 16.38 8.74 19.06
CA PHE A 59 17.06 8.27 17.85
C PHE A 59 16.54 8.96 16.59
N VAL A 60 17.46 9.22 15.67
CA VAL A 60 17.14 9.48 14.27
C VAL A 60 16.93 8.14 13.57
N SER A 61 15.92 8.01 12.74
CA SER A 61 15.58 6.76 12.07
C SER A 61 14.98 7.00 10.70
N THR A 62 14.99 6.00 9.84
CA THR A 62 14.16 6.01 8.64
C THR A 62 12.68 6.05 9.03
N ASN A 63 11.85 6.76 8.26
CA ASN A 63 10.43 6.87 8.52
C ASN A 63 9.66 5.55 8.30
N SER A 64 10.29 4.52 7.73
CA SER A 64 9.74 3.18 7.54
C SER A 64 9.22 2.52 8.82
N ILE A 65 9.83 2.84 9.99
CA ILE A 65 9.39 2.31 11.28
C ILE A 65 8.05 2.88 11.77
N THR A 66 7.54 3.92 11.13
CA THR A 66 6.28 4.60 11.50
C THR A 66 5.17 4.39 10.47
N GLN A 67 5.34 3.49 9.50
CA GLN A 67 4.41 3.30 8.39
C GLN A 67 4.46 1.88 7.80
N GLY A 68 3.35 1.46 7.19
CA GLY A 68 3.26 0.19 6.50
C GLY A 68 3.41 -1.05 7.40
N GLU A 69 3.92 -2.12 6.81
CA GLU A 69 3.98 -3.43 7.45
C GLU A 69 5.00 -3.53 8.59
N GLN A 70 5.94 -2.58 8.68
CA GLN A 70 6.97 -2.58 9.74
C GLN A 70 6.43 -2.15 11.10
N VAL A 71 5.36 -1.35 11.14
CA VAL A 71 4.85 -0.77 12.39
C VAL A 71 4.50 -1.85 13.41
N ALA A 72 3.73 -2.86 13.02
CA ALA A 72 3.28 -3.88 13.96
C ALA A 72 4.42 -4.72 14.55
N PRO A 73 5.31 -5.36 13.78
CA PRO A 73 6.40 -6.15 14.36
C PRO A 73 7.41 -5.31 15.13
N PHE A 74 7.55 -4.03 14.82
CA PHE A 74 8.48 -3.13 15.50
C PHE A 74 7.90 -2.57 16.80
N TRP A 75 6.70 -1.98 16.78
CA TRP A 75 6.16 -1.26 17.93
C TRP A 75 5.44 -2.15 18.94
N THR A 76 4.84 -3.27 18.54
CA THR A 76 4.14 -4.16 19.49
C THR A 76 5.04 -4.57 20.66
N PRO A 77 6.25 -5.10 20.44
CA PRO A 77 7.12 -5.45 21.57
C PRO A 77 7.59 -4.24 22.38
N LEU A 78 7.81 -3.09 21.76
CA LEU A 78 8.24 -1.87 22.44
C LEU A 78 7.17 -1.37 23.41
N LEU A 79 5.91 -1.40 23.01
CA LEU A 79 4.79 -0.96 23.85
C LEU A 79 4.36 -2.02 24.86
N GLU A 80 4.22 -3.28 24.44
CA GLU A 80 3.65 -4.34 25.31
C GLU A 80 4.66 -4.99 26.23
N LYS A 81 5.91 -5.18 25.79
CA LYS A 81 6.96 -5.83 26.60
C LYS A 81 7.81 -4.82 27.38
N PHE A 82 8.21 -3.73 26.72
CA PHE A 82 9.08 -2.73 27.32
C PHE A 82 8.34 -1.54 27.91
N HIS A 83 7.03 -1.43 27.68
CA HIS A 83 6.16 -0.38 28.22
C HIS A 83 6.72 1.03 28.01
N ILE A 84 7.26 1.30 26.80
CA ILE A 84 7.78 2.62 26.47
C ILE A 84 6.65 3.59 26.12
N TYR A 85 6.92 4.87 26.36
CA TYR A 85 6.10 6.00 25.94
C TYR A 85 6.89 6.86 24.98
N ILE A 86 6.25 7.32 23.89
CA ILE A 86 6.86 8.30 22.99
C ILE A 86 6.70 9.68 23.65
N ASP A 87 7.80 10.30 24.04
CA ASP A 87 7.83 11.60 24.73
C ASP A 87 7.70 12.75 23.76
N PHE A 88 8.36 12.66 22.60
CA PHE A 88 8.26 13.61 21.50
C PHE A 88 8.59 12.94 20.17
N ALA A 89 8.15 13.57 19.06
CA ALA A 89 8.49 13.11 17.74
C ALA A 89 8.68 14.29 16.76
N TYR A 90 9.68 14.16 15.89
CA TYR A 90 9.76 14.91 14.65
C TYR A 90 9.23 14.08 13.52
N ARG A 91 8.18 14.56 12.85
CA ARG A 91 7.60 13.92 11.66
C ARG A 91 8.59 13.90 10.51
N THR A 92 8.25 13.16 9.49
CA THR A 92 9.15 12.91 8.35
C THR A 92 9.75 14.18 7.76
N PHE A 93 11.06 14.23 7.73
CA PHE A 93 11.86 15.25 7.07
C PHE A 93 12.89 14.61 6.14
N ILE A 94 13.37 15.38 5.16
CA ILE A 94 14.40 14.90 4.25
C ILE A 94 15.76 15.20 4.87
N TRP A 95 16.54 14.12 5.12
CA TRP A 95 17.92 14.26 5.51
C TRP A 95 18.77 14.52 4.26
N ASN A 96 19.27 15.72 4.11
CA ASN A 96 20.20 16.10 3.05
C ASN A 96 21.62 15.79 3.54
N SER A 97 22.22 14.73 3.02
CA SER A 97 23.65 14.47 3.23
C SER A 97 24.48 15.46 2.41
N GLU A 98 25.58 15.98 3.00
CA GLU A 98 26.59 16.77 2.28
C GLU A 98 27.48 15.90 1.37
N ALA A 99 27.30 14.56 1.37
CA ALA A 99 28.04 13.64 0.55
C ALA A 99 27.71 13.81 -0.96
N SER A 100 28.67 13.52 -1.82
CA SER A 100 28.58 13.66 -3.28
C SER A 100 27.45 12.83 -3.92
N ASP A 101 27.06 11.71 -3.31
CA ASP A 101 25.86 10.94 -3.67
C ASP A 101 24.71 11.31 -2.74
N LYS A 102 23.86 12.24 -3.19
CA LYS A 102 22.68 12.71 -2.44
C LYS A 102 21.60 11.63 -2.36
N ALA A 103 21.74 10.71 -1.43
CA ALA A 103 20.62 9.87 -1.04
C ALA A 103 19.63 10.73 -0.20
N HIS A 104 18.50 11.11 -0.77
CA HIS A 104 17.41 11.74 -0.04
C HIS A 104 16.75 10.68 0.85
N VAL A 105 17.13 10.63 2.12
CA VAL A 105 16.54 9.71 3.09
C VAL A 105 15.45 10.41 3.87
N HIS A 106 14.27 9.84 3.90
CA HIS A 106 13.16 10.32 4.73
C HIS A 106 13.34 9.81 6.16
N CYS A 107 13.58 10.74 7.08
CA CYS A 107 13.89 10.47 8.47
C CYS A 107 12.80 10.96 9.42
N VAL A 108 12.77 10.36 10.61
CA VAL A 108 12.01 10.80 11.78
C VAL A 108 12.96 10.89 12.98
N ILE A 109 12.62 11.70 13.99
CA ILE A 109 13.30 11.65 15.29
C ILE A 109 12.25 11.25 16.33
N ILE A 110 12.54 10.21 17.11
CA ILE A 110 11.61 9.72 18.13
C ILE A 110 12.33 9.70 19.47
N GLY A 111 11.79 10.46 20.41
CA GLY A 111 12.20 10.43 21.80
C GLY A 111 11.23 9.56 22.61
N PHE A 112 11.77 8.66 23.45
CA PHE A 112 10.96 7.76 24.25
C PHE A 112 11.59 7.48 25.62
N SER A 113 10.76 7.02 26.57
CA SER A 113 11.16 6.63 27.90
C SER A 113 10.22 5.54 28.45
N THR A 114 10.53 4.98 29.62
CA THR A 114 9.65 4.05 30.35
C THR A 114 8.85 4.74 31.47
N CYS A 115 9.07 6.05 31.67
CA CYS A 115 8.31 6.83 32.63
C CYS A 115 7.04 7.37 31.98
N HIS A 116 5.90 7.21 32.64
CA HIS A 116 4.67 7.86 32.16
C HIS A 116 4.92 9.38 32.08
N PRO A 117 4.68 10.02 30.93
CA PRO A 117 4.98 11.43 30.77
C PRO A 117 4.03 12.29 31.64
N GLU A 118 4.61 12.97 32.61
CA GLU A 118 3.90 13.97 33.45
C GLU A 118 3.64 15.27 32.67
N ARG A 119 4.37 15.46 31.56
CA ARG A 119 4.32 16.68 30.75
C ARG A 119 3.63 16.39 29.43
N GLN A 120 3.00 17.44 28.89
CA GLN A 120 2.41 17.46 27.56
C GLN A 120 3.47 17.08 26.51
N ARG A 121 3.15 16.07 25.68
CA ARG A 121 4.03 15.59 24.60
C ARG A 121 4.04 16.57 23.44
N LYS A 122 5.03 16.47 22.57
CA LYS A 122 5.20 17.40 21.44
C LYS A 122 5.45 16.64 20.13
N ILE A 123 4.69 17.00 19.12
CA ILE A 123 4.95 16.60 17.73
C ILE A 123 5.47 17.82 16.99
N TYR A 124 6.60 17.65 16.32
CA TYR A 124 7.23 18.66 15.48
C TYR A 124 7.00 18.29 14.01
N ASP A 125 6.53 19.25 13.21
CA ASP A 125 6.28 19.09 11.77
C ASP A 125 6.85 20.34 11.06
N GLY A 126 8.04 20.23 10.49
CA GLY A 126 8.80 21.38 10.03
C GLY A 126 9.03 22.39 11.15
N SER A 127 8.52 23.62 10.97
CA SER A 127 8.58 24.69 11.98
C SER A 127 7.42 24.68 12.97
N GLN A 128 6.41 23.85 12.74
CA GLN A 128 5.23 23.78 13.61
C GLN A 128 5.46 22.85 14.78
N VAL A 129 4.92 23.20 15.94
CA VAL A 129 4.98 22.40 17.17
C VAL A 129 3.55 22.22 17.70
N GLN A 130 3.10 21.00 17.72
CA GLN A 130 1.81 20.62 18.27
C GLN A 130 2.02 20.01 19.67
N LYS A 131 1.30 20.53 20.67
CA LYS A 131 1.19 19.93 21.99
C LYS A 131 0.06 18.89 21.95
N VAL A 132 0.35 17.67 22.37
CA VAL A 132 -0.57 16.54 22.24
C VAL A 132 -0.68 15.76 23.54
N SER A 133 -1.77 15.02 23.69
CA SER A 133 -2.00 14.15 24.85
C SER A 133 -1.30 12.81 24.69
N ASN A 134 -1.24 12.29 23.47
CA ASN A 134 -0.57 11.03 23.13
C ASN A 134 0.23 11.17 21.83
N ILE A 135 1.24 10.32 21.66
CA ILE A 135 1.93 10.13 20.38
C ILE A 135 1.95 8.62 20.13
N ASN A 136 1.23 8.19 19.13
CA ASN A 136 1.19 6.78 18.76
C ASN A 136 2.32 6.39 17.80
N PRO A 137 2.48 5.11 17.43
CA PRO A 137 3.50 4.62 16.49
C PRO A 137 3.53 5.30 15.11
N TYR A 138 2.45 5.94 14.71
CA TYR A 138 2.35 6.68 13.43
C TYR A 138 2.70 8.18 13.58
N LEU A 139 3.18 8.58 14.75
CA LEU A 139 3.56 9.95 15.12
C LEU A 139 2.40 10.96 14.97
N ILE A 140 1.22 10.56 15.43
CA ILE A 140 0.00 11.38 15.46
C ILE A 140 -0.60 11.39 16.87
N ASP A 141 -1.41 12.40 17.16
CA ASP A 141 -2.20 12.48 18.39
C ASP A 141 -3.45 11.58 18.26
N ALA A 142 -3.28 10.33 18.58
CA ALA A 142 -4.32 9.31 18.51
C ALA A 142 -4.02 8.20 19.55
N PRO A 143 -5.00 7.32 19.85
CA PRO A 143 -4.76 6.16 20.70
C PRO A 143 -3.63 5.27 20.18
N ASP A 144 -2.96 4.55 21.09
CA ASP A 144 -1.93 3.54 20.76
C ASP A 144 -2.59 2.32 20.09
N ALA A 145 -2.93 2.48 18.83
CA ALA A 145 -3.42 1.39 17.98
C ALA A 145 -2.37 1.02 16.96
N ILE A 146 -2.11 -0.29 16.85
CA ILE A 146 -1.14 -0.85 15.90
C ILE A 146 -1.90 -1.58 14.80
N ILE A 147 -1.73 -1.11 13.57
CA ILE A 147 -2.35 -1.71 12.40
C ILE A 147 -1.45 -2.85 11.89
N GLY A 148 -1.88 -4.06 12.11
CA GLY A 148 -1.20 -5.25 11.60
C GLY A 148 -1.67 -5.67 10.21
N THR A 149 -0.94 -6.58 9.58
CA THR A 149 -1.38 -7.19 8.31
C THR A 149 -2.55 -8.14 8.54
N ARG A 150 -3.60 -8.01 7.72
CA ARG A 150 -4.77 -8.89 7.73
C ARG A 150 -5.03 -9.49 6.36
N SER A 151 -5.47 -10.74 6.32
CA SER A 151 -5.87 -11.43 5.08
C SER A 151 -7.32 -11.14 4.67
N LYS A 152 -8.14 -10.59 5.59
CA LYS A 152 -9.55 -10.26 5.36
C LYS A 152 -9.88 -8.90 5.98
N PRO A 153 -10.85 -8.16 5.42
CA PRO A 153 -11.35 -6.93 6.00
C PRO A 153 -11.91 -7.11 7.42
N ILE A 154 -11.80 -6.06 8.25
CA ILE A 154 -12.43 -6.01 9.59
C ILE A 154 -13.93 -5.74 9.52
N CYS A 155 -14.41 -5.19 8.40
CA CYS A 155 -15.81 -4.90 8.12
C CYS A 155 -16.34 -5.85 7.06
N ASP A 156 -17.67 -5.96 6.94
CA ASP A 156 -18.34 -6.75 5.90
C ASP A 156 -18.37 -6.00 4.57
N VAL A 157 -17.28 -6.12 3.84
CA VAL A 157 -17.05 -5.48 2.54
C VAL A 157 -16.34 -6.47 1.60
N PRO A 158 -16.36 -6.24 0.27
CA PRO A 158 -15.67 -7.10 -0.68
C PRO A 158 -14.20 -7.31 -0.34
N THR A 159 -13.68 -8.50 -0.60
CA THR A 159 -12.28 -8.82 -0.34
C THR A 159 -11.36 -8.18 -1.36
N ILE A 160 -10.14 -7.85 -0.95
CA ILE A 160 -9.10 -7.29 -1.81
C ILE A 160 -7.98 -8.32 -2.03
N SER A 161 -7.41 -8.33 -3.23
CA SER A 161 -6.22 -9.13 -3.54
C SER A 161 -5.28 -8.38 -4.48
N TYR A 162 -4.02 -8.83 -4.56
CA TYR A 162 -3.14 -8.38 -5.65
C TYR A 162 -3.65 -8.90 -6.98
N GLY A 163 -3.32 -8.23 -8.07
CA GLY A 163 -3.54 -8.74 -9.41
C GLY A 163 -2.66 -9.94 -9.75
N ASN A 164 -2.72 -10.38 -10.99
CA ASN A 164 -2.11 -11.62 -11.47
C ASN A 164 -0.58 -11.48 -11.63
N LYS A 165 0.16 -12.45 -11.09
CA LYS A 165 1.63 -12.47 -11.15
C LYS A 165 2.08 -13.53 -12.15
N PRO A 166 2.73 -13.18 -13.26
CA PRO A 166 3.14 -14.14 -14.27
C PRO A 166 4.33 -15.01 -13.83
N SER A 167 5.40 -14.45 -13.26
CA SER A 167 6.67 -15.14 -12.98
C SER A 167 7.14 -15.99 -14.17
N ASP A 168 7.32 -15.34 -15.30
CA ASP A 168 7.46 -15.94 -16.62
C ASP A 168 8.72 -15.46 -17.39
N GLY A 169 9.50 -14.54 -16.80
CA GLY A 169 10.62 -13.90 -17.48
C GLY A 169 10.21 -13.01 -18.66
N GLY A 170 8.96 -12.55 -18.69
CA GLY A 170 8.39 -11.71 -19.75
C GLY A 170 7.84 -12.50 -20.95
N ASN A 171 7.86 -13.84 -20.91
CA ASN A 171 7.48 -14.64 -22.07
C ASN A 171 5.96 -14.80 -22.26
N LEU A 172 5.15 -14.60 -21.22
CA LEU A 172 3.68 -14.61 -21.33
C LEU A 172 3.10 -13.22 -21.57
N ILE A 173 3.91 -12.17 -21.45
CA ILE A 173 3.52 -10.78 -21.70
C ILE A 173 3.92 -10.42 -23.13
N LEU A 174 3.06 -9.66 -23.81
CA LEU A 174 3.21 -9.28 -25.20
C LEU A 174 3.13 -7.77 -25.34
N SER A 175 4.02 -7.19 -26.12
CA SER A 175 3.82 -5.83 -26.66
C SER A 175 2.72 -5.83 -27.73
N GLU A 176 2.24 -4.65 -28.11
CA GLU A 176 1.29 -4.51 -29.23
C GLU A 176 1.85 -5.06 -30.54
N GLU A 177 3.15 -4.89 -30.80
CA GLU A 177 3.81 -5.41 -32.00
C GLU A 177 3.86 -6.95 -31.98
N GLU A 178 4.25 -7.55 -30.85
CA GLU A 178 4.27 -9.00 -30.67
C GLU A 178 2.87 -9.62 -30.81
N ARG A 179 1.85 -8.95 -30.26
CA ARG A 179 0.45 -9.34 -30.44
C ARG A 179 0.06 -9.35 -31.90
N ARG A 180 0.31 -8.24 -32.63
CA ARG A 180 -0.04 -8.15 -34.06
C ARG A 180 0.63 -9.26 -34.87
N ARG A 181 1.93 -9.50 -34.65
CA ARG A 181 2.66 -10.57 -35.30
C ARG A 181 2.08 -11.95 -35.01
N LEU A 182 1.77 -12.22 -33.73
CA LEU A 182 1.17 -13.49 -33.31
C LEU A 182 -0.18 -13.73 -33.98
N LEU A 183 -1.06 -12.72 -33.98
CA LEU A 183 -2.40 -12.81 -34.57
C LEU A 183 -2.39 -12.86 -36.12
N SER A 184 -1.39 -12.22 -36.75
CA SER A 184 -1.22 -12.33 -38.21
C SER A 184 -0.83 -13.75 -38.65
N ASN A 185 -0.07 -14.46 -37.81
CA ASN A 185 0.35 -15.84 -38.08
C ASN A 185 -0.72 -16.88 -37.70
N ASP A 186 -1.53 -16.58 -36.67
CA ASP A 186 -2.55 -17.48 -36.17
C ASP A 186 -3.70 -16.67 -35.50
N PRO A 187 -4.72 -16.28 -36.28
CA PRO A 187 -5.87 -15.53 -35.76
C PRO A 187 -6.69 -16.32 -34.72
N GLU A 188 -6.65 -17.64 -34.71
CA GLU A 188 -7.44 -18.49 -33.78
C GLU A 188 -6.99 -18.33 -32.33
N ILE A 189 -5.76 -17.82 -32.10
CA ILE A 189 -5.23 -17.58 -30.76
C ILE A 189 -5.80 -16.30 -30.08
N GLU A 190 -6.48 -15.41 -30.83
CA GLU A 190 -6.97 -14.13 -30.35
C GLU A 190 -7.78 -14.21 -29.03
N PRO A 191 -8.71 -15.17 -28.83
CA PRO A 191 -9.47 -15.27 -27.58
C PRO A 191 -8.61 -15.45 -26.32
N TYR A 192 -7.37 -15.89 -26.47
CA TYR A 192 -6.43 -16.14 -25.38
C TYR A 192 -5.39 -15.05 -25.20
N VAL A 193 -5.43 -14.02 -26.04
CA VAL A 193 -4.59 -12.82 -25.93
C VAL A 193 -5.41 -11.69 -25.32
N ARG A 194 -5.22 -11.46 -24.02
CA ARG A 194 -5.98 -10.47 -23.27
C ARG A 194 -5.15 -9.22 -22.93
N ARG A 195 -5.80 -8.08 -22.84
CA ARG A 195 -5.16 -6.85 -22.35
C ARG A 195 -4.60 -7.10 -20.94
N TYR A 196 -3.38 -6.65 -20.68
CA TYR A 196 -2.70 -6.77 -19.39
C TYR A 196 -2.35 -5.39 -18.87
N VAL A 197 -2.86 -5.03 -17.67
CA VAL A 197 -2.77 -3.67 -17.12
C VAL A 197 -2.14 -3.70 -15.74
N GLY A 198 -1.03 -2.99 -15.60
CA GLY A 198 -0.38 -2.71 -14.33
C GLY A 198 -0.61 -1.28 -13.85
N ALA A 199 -0.06 -0.91 -12.70
CA ALA A 199 -0.24 0.42 -12.12
C ALA A 199 0.20 1.55 -13.04
N ARG A 200 1.34 1.37 -13.72
CA ARG A 200 1.87 2.38 -14.66
C ARG A 200 0.92 2.57 -15.84
N ASP A 201 0.50 1.48 -16.47
CA ASP A 201 -0.41 1.52 -17.62
C ASP A 201 -1.77 2.10 -17.24
N PHE A 202 -2.24 1.77 -16.02
CA PHE A 202 -3.51 2.27 -15.49
C PHE A 202 -3.48 3.77 -15.22
N ILE A 203 -2.37 4.29 -14.72
CA ILE A 203 -2.24 5.71 -14.35
C ILE A 203 -1.91 6.57 -15.57
N ASN A 204 -0.93 6.15 -16.40
CA ASN A 204 -0.38 7.01 -17.45
C ASN A 204 -0.94 6.72 -18.84
N SER A 205 -1.58 5.57 -19.04
CA SER A 205 -2.09 5.12 -20.36
C SER A 205 -1.03 5.09 -21.48
N ASP A 206 0.26 5.02 -21.11
CA ASP A 206 1.40 5.20 -22.00
C ASP A 206 1.86 3.90 -22.68
N GLU A 207 1.53 2.74 -22.13
CA GLU A 207 1.94 1.44 -22.65
C GLU A 207 0.76 0.49 -22.83
N ILE A 208 0.62 -0.09 -24.01
CA ILE A 208 -0.38 -1.11 -24.29
C ILE A 208 0.29 -2.48 -24.27
N ARG A 209 -0.04 -3.27 -23.24
CA ARG A 209 0.45 -4.63 -23.07
C ARG A 209 -0.67 -5.65 -23.10
N TYR A 210 -0.33 -6.85 -23.51
CA TYR A 210 -1.21 -8.00 -23.54
C TYR A 210 -0.55 -9.18 -22.84
N CYS A 211 -1.32 -10.24 -22.58
CA CYS A 211 -0.76 -11.49 -22.09
C CYS A 211 -1.44 -12.69 -22.75
N LEU A 212 -0.71 -13.78 -22.81
CA LEU A 212 -1.25 -15.11 -23.10
C LEU A 212 -1.96 -15.63 -21.84
N TRP A 213 -3.28 -15.60 -21.84
CA TRP A 213 -4.11 -16.03 -20.73
C TRP A 213 -4.66 -17.43 -21.01
N LEU A 214 -3.89 -18.46 -20.63
CA LEU A 214 -4.16 -19.86 -20.95
C LEU A 214 -4.76 -20.67 -19.78
N LYS A 215 -5.16 -20.00 -18.68
CA LYS A 215 -5.85 -20.64 -17.55
C LYS A 215 -7.18 -21.19 -18.00
N GLY A 216 -7.39 -22.53 -17.83
CA GLY A 216 -8.62 -23.19 -18.22
C GLY A 216 -8.74 -23.49 -19.72
N VAL A 217 -7.74 -23.14 -20.53
CA VAL A 217 -7.73 -23.37 -21.98
C VAL A 217 -7.21 -24.77 -22.29
N SER A 218 -7.92 -25.49 -23.18
CA SER A 218 -7.46 -26.80 -23.65
C SER A 218 -6.13 -26.67 -24.40
N PRO A 219 -5.13 -27.51 -24.12
CA PRO A 219 -3.87 -27.52 -24.89
C PRO A 219 -4.05 -27.68 -26.39
N ALA A 220 -5.15 -28.32 -26.85
CA ALA A 220 -5.45 -28.47 -28.27
C ALA A 220 -5.59 -27.11 -29.00
N ALA A 221 -6.01 -26.05 -28.27
CA ALA A 221 -6.23 -24.73 -28.82
C ALA A 221 -4.93 -23.97 -29.16
N TYR A 222 -3.81 -24.28 -28.52
CA TYR A 222 -2.57 -23.52 -28.70
C TYR A 222 -1.33 -24.37 -29.02
N ARG A 223 -1.37 -25.70 -28.86
CA ARG A 223 -0.20 -26.59 -29.07
C ARG A 223 0.33 -26.58 -30.50
N LYS A 224 -0.48 -26.21 -31.49
CA LYS A 224 -0.07 -26.12 -32.90
C LYS A 224 0.63 -24.80 -33.20
N ASN A 225 0.48 -23.79 -32.34
CA ASN A 225 1.12 -22.48 -32.53
C ASN A 225 2.57 -22.54 -32.05
N ALA A 226 3.51 -22.53 -32.99
CA ALA A 226 4.95 -22.66 -32.71
C ALA A 226 5.50 -21.51 -31.85
N GLU A 227 4.99 -20.29 -32.01
CA GLU A 227 5.43 -19.13 -31.21
C GLU A 227 4.97 -19.25 -29.76
N VAL A 228 3.70 -19.64 -29.53
CA VAL A 228 3.18 -19.89 -28.18
C VAL A 228 3.98 -21.00 -27.51
N MET A 229 4.22 -22.12 -28.19
CA MET A 229 5.01 -23.23 -27.64
C MET A 229 6.45 -22.83 -27.31
N LYS A 230 7.09 -22.01 -28.15
CA LYS A 230 8.43 -21.47 -27.88
C LYS A 230 8.44 -20.61 -26.60
N ARG A 231 7.44 -19.74 -26.42
CA ARG A 231 7.27 -18.90 -25.22
C ARG A 231 7.06 -19.76 -23.96
N LEU A 232 6.20 -20.79 -24.06
CA LEU A 232 5.97 -21.71 -22.94
C LEU A 232 7.24 -22.48 -22.54
N GLN A 233 8.05 -22.91 -23.51
CA GLN A 233 9.32 -23.55 -23.24
C GLN A 233 10.29 -22.61 -22.52
N ALA A 234 10.37 -21.34 -22.95
CA ALA A 234 11.19 -20.32 -22.28
C ALA A 234 10.74 -20.05 -20.83
N VAL A 235 9.43 -20.02 -20.58
CA VAL A 235 8.87 -19.94 -19.21
C VAL A 235 9.32 -21.13 -18.36
N LYS A 236 9.21 -22.34 -18.89
CA LYS A 236 9.64 -23.58 -18.20
C LYS A 236 11.11 -23.50 -17.80
N GLU A 237 11.97 -23.17 -18.73
CA GLU A 237 13.42 -23.06 -18.51
C GLU A 237 13.77 -22.00 -17.46
N MET A 238 13.14 -20.82 -17.55
CA MET A 238 13.33 -19.75 -16.56
C MET A 238 12.92 -20.21 -15.17
N ARG A 239 11.77 -20.86 -15.04
CA ARG A 239 11.26 -21.35 -13.75
C ARG A 239 12.15 -22.43 -13.14
N LEU A 240 12.68 -23.34 -13.94
CA LEU A 240 13.61 -24.37 -13.46
C LEU A 240 14.89 -23.78 -12.87
N LYS A 241 15.35 -22.63 -13.36
CA LYS A 241 16.55 -21.92 -12.87
C LYS A 241 16.28 -21.08 -11.60
N SER A 242 15.02 -20.97 -11.16
CA SER A 242 14.67 -20.13 -10.01
C SER A 242 15.22 -20.72 -8.70
N THR A 243 15.69 -19.86 -7.81
CA THR A 243 16.09 -20.25 -6.43
C THR A 243 14.87 -20.56 -5.55
N ALA A 244 13.68 -20.03 -5.90
CA ALA A 244 12.44 -20.21 -5.16
C ALA A 244 11.76 -21.55 -5.49
N ALA A 245 11.64 -22.46 -4.53
CA ALA A 245 11.02 -23.77 -4.72
C ALA A 245 9.58 -23.72 -5.29
N PRO A 246 8.69 -22.81 -4.87
CA PRO A 246 7.35 -22.68 -5.45
C PRO A 246 7.38 -22.32 -6.96
N THR A 247 8.32 -21.46 -7.36
CA THR A 247 8.50 -21.09 -8.78
C THR A 247 8.99 -22.27 -9.60
N ARG A 248 9.96 -23.06 -9.08
CA ARG A 248 10.43 -24.27 -9.75
C ARG A 248 9.32 -25.32 -9.93
N ALA A 249 8.50 -25.53 -8.91
CA ALA A 249 7.36 -26.46 -8.99
C ALA A 249 6.35 -26.08 -10.08
N LEU A 250 6.22 -24.79 -10.39
CA LEU A 250 5.32 -24.31 -11.45
C LEU A 250 5.90 -24.49 -12.87
N ALA A 251 7.16 -24.91 -13.02
CA ALA A 251 7.76 -25.19 -14.33
C ALA A 251 7.01 -26.29 -15.12
N GLU A 252 6.33 -27.21 -14.44
CA GLU A 252 5.48 -28.25 -15.07
C GLU A 252 4.19 -27.70 -15.69
N ARG A 253 3.82 -26.45 -15.35
CA ARG A 253 2.65 -25.74 -15.87
C ARG A 253 3.03 -24.37 -16.41
N PRO A 254 3.87 -24.29 -17.47
CA PRO A 254 4.44 -23.04 -17.97
C PRO A 254 3.38 -22.08 -18.53
N TYR A 255 2.21 -22.58 -18.91
CA TYR A 255 1.06 -21.84 -19.42
C TYR A 255 0.28 -21.07 -18.32
N LEU A 256 0.51 -21.38 -17.05
CA LEU A 256 -0.16 -20.69 -15.94
C LEU A 256 0.70 -19.56 -15.38
N PHE A 257 0.04 -18.48 -15.00
CA PHE A 257 0.65 -17.46 -14.14
C PHE A 257 0.92 -18.07 -12.76
N PHE A 258 1.89 -17.51 -12.05
CA PHE A 258 2.24 -17.94 -10.69
C PHE A 258 1.07 -17.74 -9.72
N SER A 259 0.37 -16.61 -9.84
CA SER A 259 -0.85 -16.31 -9.10
C SER A 259 -1.92 -15.79 -10.05
N THR A 260 -3.14 -16.25 -9.90
CA THR A 260 -4.26 -15.96 -10.80
C THR A 260 -5.53 -15.61 -10.04
N PRO A 261 -5.56 -14.54 -9.24
CA PRO A 261 -6.73 -14.09 -8.51
C PRO A 261 -7.77 -13.38 -9.40
N GLN A 262 -7.55 -13.34 -10.71
CA GLN A 262 -8.49 -12.74 -11.67
C GLN A 262 -9.91 -13.25 -11.45
N THR A 263 -10.85 -12.31 -11.38
CA THR A 263 -12.29 -12.57 -11.23
C THR A 263 -13.00 -12.67 -12.57
N GLU A 264 -14.16 -13.32 -12.57
CA GLU A 264 -15.06 -13.37 -13.74
C GLU A 264 -16.01 -12.16 -13.82
N ASN A 265 -16.11 -11.38 -12.74
CA ASN A 265 -16.88 -10.14 -12.68
C ASN A 265 -15.99 -8.91 -12.91
N PRO A 266 -16.56 -7.75 -13.28
CA PRO A 266 -15.86 -6.48 -13.22
C PRO A 266 -15.31 -6.23 -11.79
N TYR A 267 -14.21 -5.52 -11.70
CA TYR A 267 -13.53 -5.28 -10.44
C TYR A 267 -13.06 -3.83 -10.31
N LEU A 268 -12.94 -3.37 -9.09
CA LEU A 268 -12.30 -2.09 -8.81
C LEU A 268 -10.78 -2.28 -8.79
N CYS A 269 -10.06 -1.44 -9.52
CA CYS A 269 -8.60 -1.46 -9.66
C CYS A 269 -7.99 -0.29 -8.90
N ILE A 270 -7.03 -0.58 -8.01
CA ILE A 270 -6.30 0.39 -7.22
C ILE A 270 -4.80 0.19 -7.51
N PRO A 271 -4.05 1.21 -7.93
CA PRO A 271 -2.61 1.08 -8.16
C PRO A 271 -1.88 0.84 -6.81
N GLU A 272 -0.97 -0.16 -6.78
CA GLU A 272 -0.15 -0.42 -5.59
C GLU A 272 0.73 0.79 -5.24
N VAL A 273 1.26 1.47 -6.27
CA VAL A 273 2.11 2.66 -6.08
C VAL A 273 1.49 3.85 -6.78
N SER A 274 1.36 4.96 -6.06
CA SER A 274 0.87 6.23 -6.57
C SER A 274 1.66 7.39 -5.98
N SER A 275 1.81 8.48 -6.76
CA SER A 275 2.55 9.67 -6.32
C SER A 275 2.05 10.23 -5.00
N GLY A 276 2.98 10.51 -4.07
CA GLY A 276 2.69 11.14 -2.79
C GLY A 276 2.14 12.56 -2.89
N ARG A 277 2.21 13.19 -4.07
CA ARG A 277 1.65 14.54 -4.33
C ARG A 277 0.16 14.53 -4.64
N ARG A 278 -0.39 13.39 -5.09
CA ARG A 278 -1.80 13.30 -5.44
C ARG A 278 -2.71 13.45 -4.22
N LYS A 279 -3.70 14.30 -4.34
CA LYS A 279 -4.73 14.46 -3.32
C LYS A 279 -5.58 13.19 -3.17
N TYR A 280 -5.89 12.53 -4.29
CA TYR A 280 -6.60 11.24 -4.36
C TYR A 280 -5.76 10.24 -5.17
N ILE A 281 -5.77 8.97 -4.77
CA ILE A 281 -5.21 7.89 -5.60
C ILE A 281 -6.21 7.59 -6.70
N PRO A 282 -5.81 7.60 -7.99
CA PRO A 282 -6.72 7.20 -9.06
C PRO A 282 -7.16 5.74 -8.88
N VAL A 283 -8.46 5.53 -8.78
CA VAL A 283 -9.10 4.21 -8.67
C VAL A 283 -10.15 4.11 -9.77
N GLY A 284 -10.39 2.94 -10.34
CA GLY A 284 -11.36 2.81 -11.42
C GLY A 284 -11.86 1.40 -11.62
N PHE A 285 -13.03 1.26 -12.23
CA PHE A 285 -13.58 -0.04 -12.60
C PHE A 285 -12.92 -0.56 -13.87
N MET A 286 -12.67 -1.86 -13.89
CA MET A 286 -12.13 -2.60 -15.02
C MET A 286 -13.03 -3.79 -15.35
N PRO A 287 -13.29 -4.08 -16.64
CA PRO A 287 -14.00 -5.28 -17.04
C PRO A 287 -13.14 -6.52 -16.80
N ASN A 288 -13.77 -7.66 -16.61
CA ASN A 288 -13.10 -8.95 -16.42
C ASN A 288 -12.26 -9.41 -17.63
N SER A 289 -12.50 -8.83 -18.81
CA SER A 289 -11.70 -9.08 -20.03
C SER A 289 -10.26 -8.56 -19.92
N ILE A 290 -10.01 -7.60 -19.03
CA ILE A 290 -8.68 -7.05 -18.77
C ILE A 290 -8.05 -7.83 -17.61
N ILE A 291 -6.83 -8.30 -17.81
CA ILE A 291 -6.06 -9.01 -16.78
C ILE A 291 -5.26 -7.99 -15.97
N ALA A 292 -5.58 -7.88 -14.68
CA ALA A 292 -4.86 -7.02 -13.76
C ALA A 292 -3.49 -7.59 -13.42
N ALA A 293 -2.43 -6.79 -13.54
CA ALA A 293 -1.07 -7.16 -13.11
C ALA A 293 -0.92 -7.09 -11.59
N ASN A 294 0.10 -7.75 -11.05
CA ASN A 294 0.39 -7.74 -9.60
C ASN A 294 0.92 -6.40 -9.05
N THR A 295 1.03 -5.39 -9.88
CA THR A 295 1.35 -4.00 -9.48
C THR A 295 0.11 -3.16 -9.18
N VAL A 296 -1.07 -3.74 -9.33
CA VAL A 296 -2.35 -3.20 -8.85
C VAL A 296 -2.97 -4.18 -7.85
N VAL A 297 -3.86 -3.66 -7.02
CA VAL A 297 -4.76 -4.49 -6.20
C VAL A 297 -6.16 -4.40 -6.79
N ILE A 298 -6.92 -5.49 -6.68
CA ILE A 298 -8.26 -5.63 -7.23
C ILE A 298 -9.26 -5.92 -6.11
N VAL A 299 -10.44 -5.31 -6.23
CA VAL A 299 -11.58 -5.56 -5.34
C VAL A 299 -12.74 -6.07 -6.20
N PRO A 300 -12.89 -7.41 -6.33
CA PRO A 300 -14.04 -8.00 -7.01
C PRO A 300 -15.34 -7.61 -6.31
N ASP A 301 -16.43 -7.53 -7.07
CA ASP A 301 -17.78 -7.23 -6.56
C ASP A 301 -17.92 -5.87 -5.84
N ALA A 302 -16.93 -4.99 -5.99
CA ALA A 302 -17.04 -3.62 -5.50
C ALA A 302 -18.11 -2.86 -6.27
N THR A 303 -18.99 -2.17 -5.55
CA THR A 303 -20.01 -1.29 -6.11
C THR A 303 -19.52 0.16 -6.16
N ILE A 304 -20.31 1.03 -6.78
CA ILE A 304 -20.01 2.46 -6.81
C ILE A 304 -19.96 3.09 -5.41
N TYR A 305 -20.67 2.52 -4.43
CA TYR A 305 -20.54 2.91 -3.02
C TYR A 305 -19.11 2.69 -2.49
N HIS A 306 -18.54 1.50 -2.76
CA HIS A 306 -17.18 1.20 -2.34
C HIS A 306 -16.16 2.12 -3.03
N PHE A 307 -16.37 2.41 -4.31
CA PHE A 307 -15.56 3.37 -5.04
C PHE A 307 -15.63 4.76 -4.40
N GLY A 308 -16.83 5.28 -4.09
CA GLY A 308 -17.01 6.59 -3.47
C GLY A 308 -16.31 6.71 -2.11
N ILE A 309 -16.35 5.67 -1.28
CA ILE A 309 -15.63 5.65 0.00
C ILE A 309 -14.12 5.68 -0.21
N ILE A 310 -13.57 4.85 -1.13
CA ILE A 310 -12.13 4.75 -1.38
C ILE A 310 -11.57 6.04 -2.01
N GLU A 311 -12.35 6.70 -2.87
CA GLU A 311 -12.00 7.97 -3.52
C GLU A 311 -12.32 9.21 -2.65
N SER A 312 -12.53 9.04 -1.34
CA SER A 312 -12.82 10.14 -0.43
C SER A 312 -11.61 10.58 0.38
N ILE A 313 -11.67 11.82 0.89
CA ILE A 313 -10.66 12.36 1.81
C ILE A 313 -10.54 11.52 3.09
N VAL A 314 -11.60 10.83 3.53
CA VAL A 314 -11.60 9.98 4.72
C VAL A 314 -10.70 8.77 4.52
N HIS A 315 -10.84 8.06 3.40
CA HIS A 315 -9.98 6.94 3.09
C HIS A 315 -8.54 7.40 2.79
N MET A 316 -8.39 8.54 2.11
CA MET A 316 -7.08 9.12 1.84
C MET A 316 -6.34 9.51 3.12
N ALA A 317 -7.01 10.08 4.10
CA ALA A 317 -6.43 10.40 5.41
C ALA A 317 -5.93 9.15 6.13
N TRP A 318 -6.72 8.09 6.17
CA TRP A 318 -6.32 6.79 6.69
C TRP A 318 -5.11 6.23 5.95
N MET A 319 -5.22 6.15 4.62
CA MET A 319 -4.18 5.58 3.77
C MET A 319 -2.84 6.30 3.93
N ARG A 320 -2.83 7.65 3.96
CA ARG A 320 -1.60 8.45 4.12
C ARG A 320 -0.84 8.12 5.40
N VAL A 321 -1.55 7.75 6.45
CA VAL A 321 -0.96 7.43 7.76
C VAL A 321 -0.49 5.98 7.81
N VAL A 322 -1.31 5.03 7.37
CA VAL A 322 -1.03 3.61 7.61
C VAL A 322 -0.27 2.92 6.48
N CYS A 323 -0.29 3.46 5.24
CA CYS A 323 0.38 2.83 4.12
C CYS A 323 1.90 2.91 4.24
N GLY A 324 2.59 1.96 3.61
CA GLY A 324 4.02 2.07 3.37
C GLY A 324 4.35 3.12 2.31
N ARG A 325 5.64 3.40 2.14
CA ARG A 325 6.16 4.29 1.10
C ARG A 325 7.22 3.59 0.26
N LEU A 326 7.23 3.94 -1.02
CA LEU A 326 8.35 3.63 -1.92
C LEU A 326 9.00 4.98 -2.28
N LYS A 327 10.09 5.32 -1.62
CA LYS A 327 10.65 6.70 -1.57
C LYS A 327 9.59 7.66 -1.02
N SER A 328 9.11 8.64 -1.81
CA SER A 328 8.03 9.57 -1.45
C SER A 328 6.62 9.06 -1.79
N ASP A 329 6.50 8.05 -2.66
CA ASP A 329 5.23 7.60 -3.20
C ASP A 329 4.49 6.67 -2.24
N TYR A 330 3.16 6.74 -2.25
CA TYR A 330 2.31 5.85 -1.46
C TYR A 330 2.40 4.42 -1.99
N ARG A 331 2.57 3.45 -1.08
CA ARG A 331 2.47 2.02 -1.40
C ARG A 331 1.22 1.44 -0.74
N TYR A 332 0.18 1.28 -1.52
CA TYR A 332 -1.12 0.77 -1.08
C TYR A 332 -1.07 -0.75 -0.91
N ALA A 333 -0.79 -1.22 0.30
CA ALA A 333 -0.88 -2.63 0.65
C ALA A 333 -2.31 -2.94 1.15
N GLY A 334 -3.09 -3.72 0.40
CA GLY A 334 -4.46 -4.07 0.77
C GLY A 334 -4.57 -4.73 2.15
N SER A 335 -3.56 -5.52 2.54
CA SER A 335 -3.47 -6.17 3.86
C SER A 335 -3.34 -5.20 5.04
N VAL A 336 -2.85 -3.97 4.80
CA VAL A 336 -2.67 -2.94 5.82
C VAL A 336 -3.73 -1.86 5.68
N VAL A 337 -3.92 -1.32 4.49
CA VAL A 337 -4.80 -0.16 4.25
C VAL A 337 -6.26 -0.58 4.23
N TYR A 338 -6.65 -1.41 3.27
CA TYR A 338 -8.04 -1.77 3.01
C TYR A 338 -8.62 -2.68 4.09
N ASN A 339 -7.91 -3.76 4.42
CA ASN A 339 -8.40 -4.78 5.35
C ASN A 339 -8.52 -4.30 6.80
N ASN A 340 -7.88 -3.17 7.13
CA ASN A 340 -7.98 -2.56 8.45
C ASN A 340 -8.81 -1.27 8.46
N PHE A 341 -9.33 -0.85 7.31
CA PHE A 341 -10.10 0.38 7.23
C PHE A 341 -11.46 0.23 7.94
N PRO A 342 -11.80 1.12 8.88
CA PRO A 342 -13.09 1.10 9.54
C PRO A 342 -14.15 1.78 8.66
N TRP A 343 -14.94 0.99 7.95
CA TRP A 343 -16.01 1.47 7.07
C TRP A 343 -17.17 2.09 7.87
N PRO A 344 -17.90 3.07 7.30
CA PRO A 344 -19.01 3.70 8.00
C PRO A 344 -20.23 2.78 8.05
N LEU A 345 -21.02 2.90 9.13
CA LEU A 345 -22.36 2.32 9.24
C LEU A 345 -23.38 3.27 8.59
N ALA A 346 -23.32 3.38 7.25
CA ALA A 346 -24.16 4.31 6.51
C ALA A 346 -25.62 3.81 6.41
N SER A 347 -26.58 4.70 6.65
CA SER A 347 -27.99 4.47 6.33
C SER A 347 -28.20 4.34 4.81
N GLU A 348 -29.36 3.83 4.38
CA GLU A 348 -29.67 3.74 2.95
C GLU A 348 -29.62 5.11 2.25
N ALA A 349 -30.13 6.16 2.88
CA ALA A 349 -30.07 7.52 2.34
C ALA A 349 -28.63 8.02 2.18
N GLN A 350 -27.75 7.75 3.16
CA GLN A 350 -26.33 8.12 3.08
C GLN A 350 -25.61 7.29 2.00
N ARG A 351 -25.92 5.99 1.91
CA ARG A 351 -25.37 5.12 0.86
C ARG A 351 -25.75 5.63 -0.53
N SER A 352 -27.05 5.88 -0.76
CA SER A 352 -27.53 6.43 -2.04
C SER A 352 -26.90 7.79 -2.38
N LYS A 353 -26.67 8.64 -1.36
CA LYS A 353 -26.00 9.93 -1.57
C LYS A 353 -24.54 9.74 -2.01
N ILE A 354 -23.81 8.82 -1.37
CA ILE A 354 -22.42 8.50 -1.74
C ILE A 354 -22.40 7.89 -3.15
N GLU A 355 -23.31 6.99 -3.50
CA GLU A 355 -23.40 6.41 -4.84
C GLU A 355 -23.64 7.47 -5.92
N GLN A 356 -24.51 8.45 -5.64
CA GLN A 356 -24.76 9.58 -6.54
C GLN A 356 -23.48 10.41 -6.74
N THR A 357 -22.85 10.86 -5.66
CA THR A 357 -21.64 11.71 -5.76
C THR A 357 -20.45 10.96 -6.33
N ALA A 358 -20.34 9.65 -6.09
CA ALA A 358 -19.35 8.79 -6.70
C ALA A 358 -19.56 8.65 -8.23
N GLN A 359 -20.84 8.58 -8.70
CA GLN A 359 -21.15 8.60 -10.10
C GLN A 359 -20.73 9.93 -10.75
N GLU A 360 -20.95 11.05 -10.07
CA GLU A 360 -20.51 12.38 -10.56
C GLU A 360 -18.98 12.45 -10.78
N ILE A 361 -18.16 11.71 -9.99
CA ILE A 361 -16.72 11.60 -10.25
C ILE A 361 -16.47 10.86 -11.56
N LEU A 362 -17.16 9.75 -11.82
CA LEU A 362 -17.00 8.98 -13.07
C LEU A 362 -17.47 9.79 -14.27
N ASP A 363 -18.57 10.50 -14.15
CA ASP A 363 -19.11 11.37 -15.20
C ASP A 363 -18.16 12.53 -15.51
N ALA A 364 -17.56 13.15 -14.49
CA ALA A 364 -16.56 14.21 -14.66
C ALA A 364 -15.30 13.69 -15.39
N ARG A 365 -14.84 12.47 -15.08
CA ARG A 365 -13.73 11.83 -15.81
C ARG A 365 -14.07 11.58 -17.27
N ALA A 366 -15.31 11.18 -17.55
CA ALA A 366 -15.78 10.89 -18.91
C ALA A 366 -15.81 12.12 -19.84
N LEU A 367 -15.77 13.34 -19.30
CA LEU A 367 -15.62 14.57 -20.08
C LEU A 367 -14.23 14.69 -20.75
N TYR A 368 -13.24 13.91 -20.28
CA TYR A 368 -11.83 13.99 -20.71
C TYR A 368 -11.32 12.62 -21.17
N PRO A 369 -11.89 12.02 -22.23
CA PRO A 369 -11.60 10.65 -22.63
C PRO A 369 -10.16 10.42 -23.11
N ASP A 370 -9.48 11.47 -23.56
CA ASP A 370 -8.11 11.42 -24.06
C ASP A 370 -7.06 11.71 -22.99
N SER A 371 -7.49 12.05 -21.76
CA SER A 371 -6.59 12.34 -20.65
C SER A 371 -6.29 11.08 -19.84
N SER A 372 -5.03 10.91 -19.46
CA SER A 372 -4.63 9.86 -18.53
C SER A 372 -5.07 10.19 -17.10
N PHE A 373 -5.12 9.20 -16.21
CA PHE A 373 -5.29 9.49 -14.77
C PHE A 373 -4.12 10.30 -14.19
N ALA A 374 -2.92 10.21 -14.80
CA ALA A 374 -1.80 11.04 -14.39
C ALA A 374 -2.13 12.52 -14.58
N ASP A 375 -2.74 12.88 -15.72
CA ASP A 375 -3.14 14.24 -16.05
C ASP A 375 -4.34 14.72 -15.21
N LEU A 376 -5.38 13.88 -15.11
CA LEU A 376 -6.61 14.20 -14.36
C LEU A 376 -6.37 14.37 -12.85
N TYR A 377 -5.38 13.71 -12.28
CA TYR A 377 -5.10 13.71 -10.83
C TYR A 377 -3.78 14.41 -10.46
N ASP A 378 -3.27 15.24 -11.34
CA ASP A 378 -2.18 16.14 -10.98
C ASP A 378 -2.73 17.39 -10.28
N ASP A 379 -2.08 17.84 -9.22
CA ASP A 379 -2.55 18.95 -8.37
C ASP A 379 -2.71 20.28 -9.14
N LEU A 380 -1.97 20.45 -10.25
CA LEU A 380 -1.98 21.68 -11.05
C LEU A 380 -2.95 21.63 -12.23
N THR A 381 -3.27 20.44 -12.72
CA THR A 381 -4.04 20.26 -13.97
C THR A 381 -5.39 19.58 -13.79
N MET A 382 -5.74 19.19 -12.57
CA MET A 382 -7.03 18.56 -12.26
C MET A 382 -8.20 19.43 -12.71
N PRO A 383 -9.10 18.94 -13.62
CA PRO A 383 -10.25 19.72 -14.09
C PRO A 383 -11.16 20.16 -12.96
N TYR A 384 -11.77 21.34 -13.13
CA TYR A 384 -12.67 21.90 -12.10
C TYR A 384 -13.86 20.99 -11.80
N GLU A 385 -14.47 20.40 -12.82
CA GLU A 385 -15.62 19.49 -12.71
C GLU A 385 -15.25 18.26 -11.87
N LEU A 386 -14.07 17.68 -12.10
CA LEU A 386 -13.57 16.55 -11.35
C LEU A 386 -13.25 16.93 -9.89
N MET A 387 -12.61 18.09 -9.69
CA MET A 387 -12.33 18.60 -8.36
C MET A 387 -13.62 18.87 -7.58
N LYS A 388 -14.66 19.41 -8.23
CA LYS A 388 -15.98 19.65 -7.63
C LYS A 388 -16.64 18.33 -7.24
N ALA A 389 -16.67 17.35 -8.15
CA ALA A 389 -17.26 16.03 -7.88
C ALA A 389 -16.60 15.34 -6.69
N HIS A 390 -15.26 15.38 -6.58
CA HIS A 390 -14.57 14.87 -5.40
C HIS A 390 -14.95 15.59 -4.11
N ARG A 391 -15.08 16.93 -4.13
CA ARG A 391 -15.50 17.68 -2.93
C ARG A 391 -16.92 17.30 -2.50
N ASP A 392 -17.83 17.13 -3.45
CA ASP A 392 -19.21 16.74 -3.16
C ASP A 392 -19.26 15.32 -2.57
N ASN A 393 -18.46 14.40 -3.10
CA ASN A 393 -18.28 13.06 -2.55
C ASN A 393 -17.62 13.07 -1.15
N ASP A 394 -16.60 13.91 -0.93
CA ASP A 394 -15.98 14.08 0.39
C ASP A 394 -17.02 14.48 1.45
N VAL A 395 -17.89 15.45 1.12
CA VAL A 395 -18.97 15.89 2.03
C VAL A 395 -19.93 14.74 2.35
N ALA A 396 -20.36 13.97 1.32
CA ALA A 396 -21.26 12.84 1.54
C ALA A 396 -20.63 11.75 2.42
N VAL A 397 -19.34 11.46 2.22
CA VAL A 397 -18.63 10.48 3.04
C VAL A 397 -18.38 10.99 4.46
N LEU A 398 -17.95 12.24 4.63
CA LEU A 398 -17.80 12.86 5.97
C LEU A 398 -19.13 12.79 6.76
N GLU A 399 -20.27 13.08 6.14
CA GLU A 399 -21.60 12.97 6.75
C GLU A 399 -21.92 11.54 7.17
N ALA A 400 -21.54 10.52 6.37
CA ALA A 400 -21.76 9.12 6.71
C ALA A 400 -20.96 8.66 7.94
N TYR A 401 -19.79 9.25 8.18
CA TYR A 401 -19.00 9.04 9.39
C TYR A 401 -19.43 9.95 10.56
N GLY A 402 -20.31 10.92 10.34
CA GLY A 402 -20.71 11.93 11.32
C GLY A 402 -19.60 12.93 11.63
N PHE A 403 -18.75 13.24 10.67
CA PHE A 403 -17.78 14.32 10.76
C PHE A 403 -18.42 15.66 10.37
N PRO A 404 -17.95 16.78 10.92
CA PRO A 404 -18.23 18.09 10.37
C PRO A 404 -17.60 18.25 8.97
N LYS A 405 -18.19 19.11 8.12
CA LYS A 405 -17.72 19.30 6.73
C LYS A 405 -16.30 19.89 6.63
N ASP A 406 -15.86 20.56 7.67
CA ASP A 406 -14.53 21.19 7.83
C ASP A 406 -13.58 20.37 8.71
N ALA A 407 -13.88 19.08 8.93
CA ALA A 407 -13.02 18.19 9.70
C ALA A 407 -11.61 18.17 9.11
N THR A 408 -10.62 18.37 9.97
CA THR A 408 -9.20 18.27 9.56
C THR A 408 -8.79 16.83 9.35
N GLU A 409 -7.75 16.59 8.56
CA GLU A 409 -7.18 15.25 8.38
C GLU A 409 -6.80 14.60 9.71
N SER A 410 -6.30 15.39 10.67
CA SER A 410 -5.95 14.91 12.01
C SER A 410 -7.18 14.43 12.79
N ASP A 411 -8.31 15.15 12.72
CA ASP A 411 -9.57 14.76 13.38
C ASP A 411 -10.11 13.46 12.79
N ILE A 412 -10.08 13.35 11.45
CA ILE A 412 -10.52 12.16 10.72
C ILE A 412 -9.70 10.95 11.16
N VAL A 413 -8.38 11.07 11.13
CA VAL A 413 -7.46 9.98 11.49
C VAL A 413 -7.63 9.56 12.95
N ALA A 414 -7.68 10.51 13.89
CA ALA A 414 -7.85 10.20 15.30
C ALA A 414 -9.15 9.41 15.57
N ARG A 415 -10.26 9.78 14.92
CA ARG A 415 -11.52 9.04 15.02
C ARG A 415 -11.47 7.68 14.35
N LEU A 416 -10.84 7.55 13.17
CA LEU A 416 -10.68 6.26 12.49
C LEU A 416 -9.86 5.28 13.33
N PHE A 417 -8.80 5.73 14.02
CA PHE A 417 -8.05 4.90 14.96
C PHE A 417 -8.90 4.43 16.13
N LYS A 418 -9.76 5.29 16.66
CA LYS A 418 -10.71 4.92 17.72
C LYS A 418 -11.70 3.87 17.22
N MET A 419 -12.30 4.07 16.05
CA MET A 419 -13.22 3.10 15.42
C MET A 419 -12.50 1.76 15.16
N TYR A 420 -11.26 1.79 14.66
CA TYR A 420 -10.46 0.59 14.47
C TYR A 420 -10.26 -0.19 15.78
N GLN A 421 -9.94 0.51 16.88
CA GLN A 421 -9.81 -0.15 18.18
C GLN A 421 -11.13 -0.77 18.65
N GLU A 422 -12.25 -0.06 18.47
CA GLU A 422 -13.58 -0.56 18.86
C GLU A 422 -13.95 -1.83 18.05
N LEU A 423 -13.71 -1.83 16.74
CA LEU A 423 -13.98 -2.97 15.85
C LEU A 423 -13.03 -4.17 16.07
N THR A 424 -11.86 -3.94 16.64
CA THR A 424 -10.84 -5.00 16.83
C THR A 424 -10.65 -5.41 18.28
N LYS A 425 -11.29 -4.76 19.24
CA LYS A 425 -11.37 -5.25 20.62
C LYS A 425 -12.15 -6.58 20.61
N LYS A 426 -11.47 -7.63 21.03
CA LYS A 426 -12.10 -8.92 21.35
C LYS A 426 -12.46 -8.98 22.81
#